data_993938b2ab6bf61e9ca2686aa4a4001f
#
_entry.id   993938b2ab6bf61e9ca2686aa4a4001f
#
_cell.length_a   1.000
_cell.length_b   1.000
_cell.length_c   1.000
_cell.angle_alpha   90.00
_cell.angle_beta   90.00
_cell.angle_gamma   90.00
#
_symmetry.space_group_name_H-M   'P 1'
#
loop_
_entity.id
_entity.type
_entity.pdbx_description
1 polymer ?
#
loop_
_entity_poly.entity_id
_entity_poly.type
_entity_poly.pdbx_seq_one_letter_code
_entity_poly.pdbx_strand_id
1 'polypeptide(L)'
;SYIMKDVKLGRRSLFLGAVATAVGISLPTGAVQAAGGSSGPRVSFGVQGNLGEIIVNPYRIAPLTAIIRNGGYEILDATVRIVPKEGGQEIKYDVSRSELLTHAGIPVFGLYPDYNNTIEVEYTRKFHGEVKKFKDTYKVYAAPVYHEVSGAPGLHANMFDTKVNKVDPKFSDRLYLVNNLMQQYTKATRAVWNNPMGGAMEWNFYPQNAIIDTKGEVRWYMHVEPIYDVETIYKSGVMMGFQQDKDGNITWGFGQRYVKYDLLGREIYNRRLPIGYADFSHSLDNAQNGHSFLR
;
A
#
# COMPACT_ATOMS: atom_id res chain seq x y z
N SER A 1 19.41 -8.05 -14.39
CA SER A 1 18.94 -7.24 -15.54
C SER A 1 17.58 -7.68 -16.08
N TYR A 2 17.10 -8.86 -15.73
CA TYR A 2 15.80 -9.39 -16.19
C TYR A 2 14.60 -8.76 -15.45
N ILE A 3 14.76 -8.41 -14.20
CA ILE A 3 13.72 -7.80 -13.36
C ILE A 3 13.32 -6.40 -13.87
N MET A 4 14.26 -5.67 -14.45
CA MET A 4 13.94 -4.33 -14.97
C MET A 4 13.15 -4.32 -16.30
N LYS A 5 13.16 -5.40 -17.08
CA LYS A 5 12.38 -5.48 -18.32
C LYS A 5 10.88 -5.68 -18.06
N ASP A 6 10.54 -6.46 -17.06
CA ASP A 6 9.12 -6.75 -16.72
C ASP A 6 8.44 -5.57 -16.04
N VAL A 7 9.18 -4.81 -15.25
CA VAL A 7 8.70 -3.54 -14.67
C VAL A 7 8.38 -2.51 -15.77
N LYS A 8 9.09 -2.55 -16.91
CA LYS A 8 8.77 -1.67 -18.06
C LYS A 8 7.48 -2.10 -18.79
N LEU A 9 7.15 -3.37 -18.82
CA LEU A 9 5.90 -3.88 -19.39
C LEU A 9 4.71 -3.56 -18.50
N GLY A 10 4.84 -3.66 -17.19
CA GLY A 10 3.83 -3.23 -16.24
C GLY A 10 3.52 -1.72 -16.30
N ARG A 11 4.52 -0.91 -16.61
CA ARG A 11 4.30 0.52 -16.84
C ARG A 11 3.51 0.80 -18.13
N ARG A 12 3.64 -0.03 -19.16
CA ARG A 12 2.84 0.12 -20.39
C ARG A 12 1.37 -0.26 -20.20
N SER A 13 1.09 -1.27 -19.44
CA SER A 13 -0.29 -1.65 -19.11
C SER A 13 -0.97 -0.67 -18.15
N LEU A 14 -0.24 -0.08 -17.23
CA LEU A 14 -0.74 1.03 -16.39
C LEU A 14 -1.06 2.28 -17.22
N PHE A 15 -0.25 2.56 -18.25
CA PHE A 15 -0.50 3.68 -19.15
C PHE A 15 -1.72 3.43 -20.05
N LEU A 16 -1.93 2.20 -20.52
CA LEU A 16 -3.10 1.83 -21.31
C LEU A 16 -4.40 1.81 -20.46
N GLY A 17 -4.33 1.38 -19.22
CA GLY A 17 -5.46 1.45 -18.30
C GLY A 17 -5.88 2.90 -17.95
N ALA A 18 -4.91 3.78 -17.74
CA ALA A 18 -5.16 5.18 -17.47
C ALA A 18 -5.76 5.93 -18.69
N VAL A 19 -5.35 5.55 -19.89
CA VAL A 19 -5.87 6.13 -21.14
C VAL A 19 -7.30 5.65 -21.44
N ALA A 20 -7.62 4.40 -21.13
CA ALA A 20 -8.98 3.89 -21.33
C ALA A 20 -10.01 4.53 -20.39
N THR A 21 -9.59 4.96 -19.19
CA THR A 21 -10.48 5.66 -18.24
C THR A 21 -10.69 7.13 -18.61
N ALA A 22 -9.80 7.74 -19.39
CA ALA A 22 -9.91 9.13 -19.77
C ALA A 22 -10.89 9.38 -20.94
N VAL A 23 -11.26 8.35 -21.68
CA VAL A 23 -12.10 8.48 -22.91
C VAL A 23 -13.60 8.63 -22.58
N GLY A 24 -14.02 8.36 -21.36
CA GLY A 24 -15.42 8.43 -20.94
C GLY A 24 -15.81 9.64 -20.10
N ILE A 25 -14.92 10.58 -19.85
CA ILE A 25 -15.19 11.74 -19.00
C ILE A 25 -15.26 12.99 -19.86
N SER A 26 -16.43 13.61 -19.93
CA SER A 26 -16.59 14.96 -20.45
C SER A 26 -15.70 15.90 -19.63
N LEU A 27 -14.68 16.45 -20.25
CA LEU A 27 -13.72 17.34 -19.62
C LEU A 27 -14.42 18.61 -19.12
N PRO A 28 -14.26 18.98 -17.83
CA PRO A 28 -14.66 20.31 -17.42
C PRO A 28 -13.80 21.35 -18.15
N THR A 29 -14.42 22.42 -18.57
CA THR A 29 -13.80 23.59 -19.21
C THR A 29 -12.78 24.21 -18.28
N GLY A 30 -11.52 23.82 -18.42
CA GLY A 30 -10.42 24.26 -17.55
C GLY A 30 -9.15 23.42 -17.67
N ALA A 31 -8.91 22.81 -18.84
CA ALA A 31 -7.67 22.03 -19.07
C ALA A 31 -6.44 22.95 -19.02
N VAL A 32 -5.54 22.67 -18.11
CA VAL A 32 -4.21 23.30 -18.07
C VAL A 32 -3.38 22.75 -19.23
N GLN A 33 -3.05 23.59 -20.19
CA GLN A 33 -2.13 23.25 -21.25
C GLN A 33 -0.69 23.28 -20.71
N ALA A 34 -0.02 22.15 -20.74
CA ALA A 34 1.42 22.13 -20.50
C ALA A 34 2.14 22.72 -21.71
N ALA A 35 2.78 23.85 -21.53
CA ALA A 35 3.64 24.46 -22.53
C ALA A 35 4.98 23.72 -22.59
N GLY A 36 5.15 22.86 -23.57
CA GLY A 36 6.42 22.19 -23.87
C GLY A 36 6.53 21.97 -25.37
N GLY A 37 7.59 22.50 -25.96
CA GLY A 37 7.82 22.53 -27.41
C GLY A 37 8.19 21.18 -28.02
N SER A 38 7.33 20.17 -27.97
CA SER A 38 7.48 18.96 -28.76
C SER A 38 6.27 18.79 -29.68
N SER A 39 6.54 18.41 -30.93
CA SER A 39 5.56 18.19 -31.99
C SER A 39 4.77 16.88 -31.89
N GLY A 40 4.73 16.25 -30.70
CA GLY A 40 3.90 15.06 -30.46
C GLY A 40 2.46 15.40 -30.10
N PRO A 41 1.52 14.42 -30.16
CA PRO A 41 0.15 14.63 -29.74
C PRO A 41 0.12 15.11 -28.28
N ARG A 42 -0.54 16.21 -28.05
CA ARG A 42 -0.70 16.79 -26.72
C ARG A 42 -1.68 15.93 -25.93
N VAL A 43 -1.19 15.27 -24.89
CA VAL A 43 -2.03 14.58 -23.92
C VAL A 43 -2.33 15.56 -22.80
N SER A 44 -3.58 16.01 -22.70
CA SER A 44 -4.03 16.81 -21.56
C SER A 44 -4.55 15.86 -20.47
N PHE A 45 -3.96 15.93 -19.31
CA PHE A 45 -4.49 15.24 -18.13
C PHE A 45 -5.41 16.20 -17.38
N GLY A 46 -6.70 15.89 -17.38
CA GLY A 46 -7.66 16.61 -16.55
C GLY A 46 -7.46 16.24 -15.07
N VAL A 47 -7.41 17.25 -14.21
CA VAL A 47 -7.47 17.02 -12.76
C VAL A 47 -8.89 16.63 -12.41
N GLN A 48 -9.08 15.52 -11.71
CA GLN A 48 -10.36 15.15 -11.12
C GLN A 48 -10.57 15.99 -9.86
N GLY A 49 -11.73 16.59 -9.68
CA GLY A 49 -12.03 17.39 -8.49
C GLY A 49 -11.28 18.73 -8.40
N ASN A 50 -11.24 19.28 -7.19
CA ASN A 50 -10.71 20.63 -6.89
C ASN A 50 -9.36 20.62 -6.16
N LEU A 51 -8.71 19.47 -6.09
CA LEU A 51 -7.35 19.29 -5.56
C LEU A 51 -6.38 18.88 -6.67
N GLY A 52 -5.27 18.31 -6.28
CA GLY A 52 -4.29 17.78 -7.21
C GLY A 52 -4.66 16.39 -7.74
N GLU A 53 -3.70 15.79 -8.42
CA GLU A 53 -3.81 14.44 -8.98
C GLU A 53 -3.89 13.36 -7.90
N ILE A 54 -4.45 12.21 -8.25
CA ILE A 54 -4.41 11.03 -7.43
C ILE A 54 -3.26 10.11 -7.89
N ILE A 55 -2.45 9.66 -6.94
CA ILE A 55 -1.32 8.76 -7.16
C ILE A 55 -1.58 7.45 -6.42
N VAL A 56 -1.71 6.36 -7.17
CA VAL A 56 -1.89 5.01 -6.62
C VAL A 56 -0.52 4.44 -6.24
N ASN A 57 -0.48 3.72 -5.11
CA ASN A 57 0.73 3.08 -4.59
C ASN A 57 1.90 4.07 -4.46
N PRO A 58 1.73 5.14 -3.70
CA PRO A 58 2.67 6.26 -3.72
C PRO A 58 4.07 5.88 -3.21
N TYR A 59 4.15 4.94 -2.28
CA TYR A 59 5.42 4.47 -1.71
C TYR A 59 5.86 3.10 -2.24
N ARG A 60 5.11 2.52 -3.19
CA ARG A 60 5.41 1.23 -3.84
C ARG A 60 5.36 0.00 -2.92
N ILE A 61 4.84 0.14 -1.73
CA ILE A 61 4.74 -0.91 -0.71
C ILE A 61 3.30 -1.39 -0.53
N ALA A 62 2.32 -0.51 -0.69
CA ALA A 62 0.91 -0.78 -0.45
C ALA A 62 0.07 -0.47 -1.70
N PRO A 63 -0.12 -1.45 -2.61
CA PRO A 63 -0.72 -1.22 -3.92
C PRO A 63 -2.19 -0.80 -3.91
N LEU A 64 -2.93 -1.08 -2.84
CA LEU A 64 -4.35 -0.70 -2.70
C LEU A 64 -4.53 0.60 -1.92
N THR A 65 -3.53 1.46 -1.98
CA THR A 65 -3.56 2.80 -1.39
C THR A 65 -3.29 3.87 -2.44
N ALA A 66 -3.63 5.10 -2.13
CA ALA A 66 -3.34 6.25 -2.97
C ALA A 66 -3.14 7.51 -2.12
N ILE A 67 -2.65 8.56 -2.75
CA ILE A 67 -2.67 9.92 -2.22
C ILE A 67 -3.36 10.82 -3.24
N ILE A 68 -4.34 11.60 -2.80
CA ILE A 68 -4.85 12.75 -3.55
C ILE A 68 -4.00 13.94 -3.14
N ARG A 69 -3.16 14.42 -4.04
CA ARG A 69 -2.23 15.52 -3.75
C ARG A 69 -2.99 16.80 -3.41
N ASN A 70 -2.41 17.61 -2.55
CA ASN A 70 -3.05 18.84 -2.09
C ASN A 70 -3.13 19.95 -3.17
N GLY A 71 -2.41 19.81 -4.29
CA GLY A 71 -2.41 20.78 -5.37
C GLY A 71 -1.86 22.17 -4.99
N GLY A 72 -1.09 22.26 -3.90
CA GLY A 72 -0.58 23.51 -3.36
C GLY A 72 -1.52 24.20 -2.37
N TYR A 73 -2.66 23.59 -2.06
CA TYR A 73 -3.60 24.10 -1.05
C TYR A 73 -3.28 23.59 0.33
N GLU A 74 -3.63 24.36 1.35
CA GLU A 74 -3.65 23.87 2.73
C GLU A 74 -4.98 23.15 2.97
N ILE A 75 -4.91 21.86 3.36
CA ILE A 75 -6.09 21.07 3.70
C ILE A 75 -6.18 21.01 5.23
N LEU A 76 -7.30 21.48 5.78
CA LEU A 76 -7.51 21.59 7.22
C LEU A 76 -8.08 20.30 7.81
N ASP A 77 -8.99 19.66 7.11
CA ASP A 77 -9.62 18.40 7.47
C ASP A 77 -10.03 17.65 6.20
N ALA A 78 -10.20 16.36 6.31
CA ALA A 78 -10.74 15.54 5.23
C ALA A 78 -11.43 14.29 5.78
N THR A 79 -12.48 13.85 5.09
CA THR A 79 -13.14 12.56 5.27
C THR A 79 -13.11 11.83 3.94
N VAL A 80 -12.69 10.56 3.97
CA VAL A 80 -12.58 9.70 2.79
C VAL A 80 -13.59 8.58 2.88
N ARG A 81 -14.27 8.31 1.78
CA ARG A 81 -15.18 7.18 1.62
C ARG A 81 -14.82 6.39 0.36
N ILE A 82 -14.53 5.13 0.52
CA ILE A 82 -14.43 4.20 -0.60
C ILE A 82 -15.82 3.64 -0.87
N VAL A 83 -16.36 3.95 -2.03
CA VAL A 83 -17.68 3.47 -2.42
C VAL A 83 -17.65 1.95 -2.55
N PRO A 84 -18.46 1.21 -1.80
CA PRO A 84 -18.44 -0.25 -1.85
C PRO A 84 -18.96 -0.77 -3.19
N LYS A 85 -18.48 -1.95 -3.59
CA LYS A 85 -19.15 -2.77 -4.59
C LYS A 85 -20.57 -3.10 -4.13
N GLU A 86 -21.42 -3.54 -5.04
CA GLU A 86 -22.74 -4.03 -4.68
C GLU A 86 -22.65 -5.15 -3.62
N GLY A 87 -23.33 -4.96 -2.50
CA GLY A 87 -23.24 -5.86 -1.35
C GLY A 87 -21.90 -5.84 -0.60
N GLY A 88 -20.98 -4.95 -0.98
CA GLY A 88 -19.67 -4.82 -0.35
C GLY A 88 -19.68 -4.06 0.96
N GLN A 89 -18.54 -4.03 1.63
CA GLN A 89 -18.35 -3.28 2.86
C GLN A 89 -17.81 -1.88 2.57
N GLU A 90 -18.47 -0.87 3.12
CA GLU A 90 -17.99 0.51 3.07
C GLU A 90 -16.74 0.69 3.91
N ILE A 91 -15.80 1.47 3.42
CA ILE A 91 -14.70 2.04 4.22
C ILE A 91 -14.86 3.55 4.21
N LYS A 92 -14.99 4.13 5.40
CA LYS A 92 -15.08 5.57 5.59
C LYS A 92 -14.29 5.97 6.83
N TYR A 93 -13.49 7.02 6.72
CA TYR A 93 -12.65 7.49 7.81
C TYR A 93 -12.32 8.97 7.68
N ASP A 94 -12.00 9.56 8.82
CA ASP A 94 -11.48 10.91 8.90
C ASP A 94 -9.95 10.88 8.86
N VAL A 95 -9.38 11.88 8.21
CA VAL A 95 -7.93 12.04 8.08
C VAL A 95 -7.46 13.08 9.06
N SER A 96 -6.49 12.74 9.90
CA SER A 96 -5.89 13.67 10.85
C SER A 96 -5.09 14.75 10.12
N ARG A 97 -4.96 15.92 10.74
CA ARG A 97 -4.12 16.98 10.19
C ARG A 97 -2.66 16.54 10.05
N SER A 98 -2.18 15.72 10.96
CA SER A 98 -0.83 15.16 10.89
C SER A 98 -0.63 14.33 9.63
N GLU A 99 -1.60 13.49 9.26
CA GLU A 99 -1.54 12.68 8.04
C GLU A 99 -1.62 13.53 6.77
N LEU A 100 -2.49 14.55 6.77
CA LEU A 100 -2.57 15.51 5.66
C LEU A 100 -1.23 16.21 5.40
N LEU A 101 -0.53 16.60 6.45
CA LEU A 101 0.79 17.21 6.36
C LEU A 101 1.87 16.20 5.94
N THR A 102 1.87 15.03 6.53
CA THR A 102 2.86 13.98 6.25
C THR A 102 2.85 13.59 4.78
N HIS A 103 1.66 13.43 4.18
CA HIS A 103 1.52 12.98 2.81
C HIS A 103 1.38 14.12 1.79
N ALA A 104 1.38 15.37 2.24
CA ALA A 104 1.10 16.54 1.39
C ALA A 104 -0.16 16.34 0.53
N GLY A 105 -1.19 15.76 1.13
CA GLY A 105 -2.43 15.41 0.47
C GLY A 105 -3.32 14.53 1.33
N ILE A 106 -4.35 13.96 0.73
CA ILE A 106 -5.33 13.10 1.40
C ILE A 106 -4.94 11.64 1.17
N PRO A 107 -4.56 10.89 2.22
CA PRO A 107 -4.27 9.47 2.12
C PRO A 107 -5.54 8.67 1.86
N VAL A 108 -5.47 7.77 0.89
CA VAL A 108 -6.56 6.87 0.49
C VAL A 108 -6.17 5.44 0.81
N PHE A 109 -7.00 4.79 1.61
CA PHE A 109 -6.82 3.42 2.07
C PHE A 109 -8.06 2.60 1.73
N GLY A 110 -7.87 1.32 1.42
CA GLY A 110 -8.98 0.38 1.31
C GLY A 110 -9.56 0.23 -0.10
N LEU A 111 -8.75 0.46 -1.13
CA LEU A 111 -9.17 0.23 -2.51
C LEU A 111 -9.43 -1.27 -2.78
N TYR A 112 -10.37 -1.55 -3.65
CA TYR A 112 -10.56 -2.90 -4.19
C TYR A 112 -9.51 -3.21 -5.25
N PRO A 113 -8.92 -4.41 -5.26
CA PRO A 113 -8.04 -4.85 -6.33
C PRO A 113 -8.82 -5.16 -7.61
N ASP A 114 -8.16 -5.04 -8.76
CA ASP A 114 -8.73 -5.29 -10.09
C ASP A 114 -10.08 -4.60 -10.29
N TYR A 115 -10.14 -3.33 -9.93
CA TYR A 115 -11.40 -2.60 -9.88
C TYR A 115 -11.21 -1.10 -10.12
N ASN A 116 -12.17 -0.50 -10.83
CA ASN A 116 -12.29 0.95 -10.94
C ASN A 116 -12.97 1.50 -9.70
N ASN A 117 -12.18 1.91 -8.73
CA ASN A 117 -12.66 2.42 -7.47
C ASN A 117 -13.24 3.83 -7.63
N THR A 118 -14.30 4.10 -6.88
CA THR A 118 -14.85 5.43 -6.68
C THR A 118 -14.54 5.87 -5.27
N ILE A 119 -13.90 7.03 -5.15
CA ILE A 119 -13.48 7.62 -3.88
C ILE A 119 -14.20 8.95 -3.72
N GLU A 120 -15.00 9.07 -2.70
CA GLU A 120 -15.63 10.32 -2.30
C GLU A 120 -14.82 10.96 -1.19
N VAL A 121 -14.49 12.24 -1.34
CA VAL A 121 -13.76 13.01 -0.34
C VAL A 121 -14.50 14.29 -0.01
N GLU A 122 -14.66 14.55 1.26
CA GLU A 122 -15.14 15.82 1.80
C GLU A 122 -13.98 16.46 2.54
N TYR A 123 -13.65 17.71 2.22
CA TYR A 123 -12.49 18.36 2.82
C TYR A 123 -12.68 19.87 2.92
N THR A 124 -11.95 20.48 3.83
CA THR A 124 -11.85 21.93 3.97
C THR A 124 -10.51 22.40 3.44
N ARG A 125 -10.53 23.28 2.48
CA ARG A 125 -9.35 23.83 1.81
C ARG A 125 -9.19 25.31 2.17
N LYS A 126 -7.96 25.70 2.51
CA LYS A 126 -7.58 27.09 2.72
C LYS A 126 -6.62 27.54 1.62
N PHE A 127 -6.91 28.69 1.04
CA PHE A 127 -6.09 29.30 0.01
C PHE A 127 -6.17 30.83 0.11
N HIS A 128 -5.04 31.50 0.26
CA HIS A 128 -4.95 32.95 0.47
C HIS A 128 -5.89 33.50 1.56
N GLY A 129 -6.01 32.76 2.65
CA GLY A 129 -6.89 33.10 3.78
C GLY A 129 -8.35 32.73 3.59
N GLU A 130 -8.78 32.38 2.39
CA GLU A 130 -10.14 31.92 2.13
C GLU A 130 -10.26 30.43 2.49
N VAL A 131 -11.30 30.07 3.25
CA VAL A 131 -11.61 28.71 3.69
C VAL A 131 -12.89 28.25 3.03
N LYS A 132 -12.81 27.14 2.28
CA LYS A 132 -13.96 26.52 1.60
C LYS A 132 -14.04 25.03 1.83
N LYS A 133 -15.27 24.53 1.92
CA LYS A 133 -15.57 23.10 1.93
C LYS A 133 -15.86 22.60 0.52
N PHE A 134 -15.35 21.41 0.24
CA PHE A 134 -15.52 20.74 -1.04
C PHE A 134 -15.96 19.30 -0.82
N LYS A 135 -16.68 18.79 -1.80
CA LYS A 135 -16.99 17.38 -1.94
C LYS A 135 -16.64 16.97 -3.36
N ASP A 136 -15.64 16.13 -3.48
CA ASP A 136 -15.13 15.65 -4.77
C ASP A 136 -15.25 14.13 -4.88
N THR A 137 -15.32 13.67 -6.11
CA THR A 137 -15.30 12.24 -6.46
C THR A 137 -14.12 11.96 -7.37
N TYR A 138 -13.29 11.01 -6.97
CA TYR A 138 -12.17 10.50 -7.75
C TYR A 138 -12.45 9.08 -8.20
N LYS A 139 -12.02 8.76 -9.41
CA LYS A 139 -12.06 7.40 -9.95
C LYS A 139 -10.65 6.94 -10.26
N VAL A 140 -10.31 5.75 -9.79
CA VAL A 140 -8.98 5.18 -9.98
C VAL A 140 -9.05 3.67 -10.07
N TYR A 141 -8.33 3.12 -11.03
CA TYR A 141 -8.13 1.68 -11.13
C TYR A 141 -6.96 1.24 -10.23
N ALA A 142 -7.20 0.22 -9.42
CA ALA A 142 -6.16 -0.48 -8.70
C ALA A 142 -5.95 -1.86 -9.32
N ALA A 143 -4.68 -2.24 -9.51
CA ALA A 143 -4.31 -3.50 -10.12
C ALA A 143 -4.74 -4.71 -9.26
N PRO A 144 -4.85 -5.91 -9.85
CA PRO A 144 -5.08 -7.15 -9.11
C PRO A 144 -4.02 -7.34 -8.02
N VAL A 145 -4.38 -8.10 -6.98
CA VAL A 145 -3.40 -8.55 -5.98
C VAL A 145 -2.33 -9.38 -6.68
N TYR A 146 -1.11 -8.93 -6.56
CA TYR A 146 0.02 -9.50 -7.25
C TYR A 146 1.10 -9.92 -6.26
N HIS A 147 1.41 -11.20 -6.26
CA HIS A 147 2.60 -11.76 -5.64
C HIS A 147 3.34 -12.61 -6.65
N GLU A 148 4.57 -12.25 -6.92
CA GLU A 148 5.46 -13.14 -7.64
C GLU A 148 5.80 -14.32 -6.74
N VAL A 149 5.49 -15.50 -7.21
CA VAL A 149 5.88 -16.72 -6.51
C VAL A 149 7.39 -16.88 -6.65
N SER A 150 8.09 -16.79 -5.54
CA SER A 150 9.53 -16.92 -5.51
C SER A 150 9.99 -18.19 -6.22
N GLY A 151 10.88 -18.00 -7.22
CA GLY A 151 11.44 -19.06 -8.06
C GLY A 151 10.58 -19.54 -9.21
N ALA A 152 9.47 -18.94 -9.43
CA ALA A 152 8.67 -19.13 -10.64
C ALA A 152 8.38 -17.75 -11.26
N PRO A 153 9.36 -17.12 -11.91
CA PRO A 153 9.20 -15.82 -12.53
C PRO A 153 7.98 -15.79 -13.45
N GLY A 154 7.13 -14.78 -13.28
CA GLY A 154 5.88 -14.65 -14.03
C GLY A 154 4.69 -15.45 -13.51
N LEU A 155 4.88 -16.29 -12.51
CA LEU A 155 3.76 -16.92 -11.80
C LEU A 155 3.25 -16.00 -10.70
N HIS A 156 1.99 -15.59 -10.83
CA HIS A 156 1.32 -14.75 -9.86
C HIS A 156 0.36 -15.59 -9.06
N ALA A 157 0.42 -15.51 -7.75
CA ALA A 157 -0.52 -16.15 -6.86
C ALA A 157 -1.45 -15.12 -6.24
N ASN A 158 -2.75 -15.43 -6.24
CA ASN A 158 -3.67 -14.74 -5.34
C ASN A 158 -3.29 -15.14 -3.90
N MET A 159 -3.05 -14.13 -3.10
CA MET A 159 -2.58 -14.28 -1.74
C MET A 159 -3.55 -14.99 -0.82
N PHE A 160 -4.80 -14.63 -0.95
CA PHE A 160 -5.85 -15.09 -0.06
C PHE A 160 -7.05 -15.50 -0.88
N ASP A 161 -7.21 -16.80 -1.03
CA ASP A 161 -8.48 -17.38 -1.49
C ASP A 161 -9.42 -17.46 -0.28
N THR A 162 -10.16 -16.38 -0.08
CA THR A 162 -10.97 -16.18 1.11
C THR A 162 -12.38 -16.67 0.89
N LYS A 163 -12.85 -17.56 1.75
CA LYS A 163 -14.25 -17.99 1.82
C LYS A 163 -14.89 -17.54 3.11
N VAL A 164 -15.92 -16.71 3.02
CA VAL A 164 -16.70 -16.27 4.17
C VAL A 164 -17.81 -17.26 4.45
N ASN A 165 -17.70 -17.98 5.55
CA ASN A 165 -18.73 -18.95 5.96
C ASN A 165 -19.79 -18.32 6.86
N LYS A 166 -19.40 -17.44 7.74
CA LYS A 166 -20.28 -16.76 8.68
C LYS A 166 -19.65 -15.44 9.15
N VAL A 167 -20.47 -14.43 9.31
CA VAL A 167 -20.10 -13.16 9.92
C VAL A 167 -21.02 -12.92 11.12
N ASP A 168 -20.41 -12.72 12.28
CA ASP A 168 -21.17 -12.27 13.44
C ASP A 168 -21.51 -10.77 13.26
N PRO A 169 -22.78 -10.37 13.35
CA PRO A 169 -23.19 -8.98 13.17
C PRO A 169 -22.40 -7.98 14.07
N LYS A 170 -22.00 -8.42 15.26
CA LYS A 170 -21.21 -7.61 16.20
C LYS A 170 -19.83 -7.22 15.63
N PHE A 171 -19.32 -7.96 14.68
CA PHE A 171 -17.99 -7.78 14.11
C PHE A 171 -18.00 -7.49 12.60
N SER A 172 -19.18 -7.20 12.05
CA SER A 172 -19.38 -7.04 10.60
C SER A 172 -18.92 -5.68 10.06
N ASP A 173 -18.66 -4.72 10.92
CA ASP A 173 -18.22 -3.36 10.60
C ASP A 173 -16.71 -3.17 10.61
N ARG A 174 -15.95 -4.24 10.80
CA ARG A 174 -14.51 -4.22 11.01
C ARG A 174 -13.73 -4.70 9.80
N LEU A 175 -12.46 -4.34 9.81
CA LEU A 175 -11.45 -4.90 8.93
C LEU A 175 -10.52 -5.79 9.75
N TYR A 176 -9.93 -6.79 9.09
CA TYR A 176 -9.10 -7.79 9.76
C TYR A 176 -7.71 -7.81 9.15
N LEU A 177 -6.70 -7.48 9.96
CA LEU A 177 -5.30 -7.67 9.60
C LEU A 177 -4.98 -9.15 9.73
N VAL A 178 -4.59 -9.76 8.64
CA VAL A 178 -4.22 -11.17 8.57
C VAL A 178 -2.81 -11.31 8.01
N ASN A 179 -2.08 -12.24 8.56
CA ASN A 179 -0.77 -12.61 8.06
C ASN A 179 -0.75 -14.10 7.72
N ASN A 180 0.04 -14.43 6.74
CA ASN A 180 0.24 -15.79 6.29
C ASN A 180 1.68 -15.94 5.81
N LEU A 181 2.14 -17.18 5.75
CA LEU A 181 3.42 -17.54 5.16
C LEU A 181 3.14 -18.50 4.01
N MET A 182 3.38 -18.05 2.80
CA MET A 182 3.28 -18.90 1.63
C MET A 182 4.58 -19.69 1.49
N GLN A 183 4.46 -21.02 1.42
CA GLN A 183 5.60 -21.86 1.17
C GLN A 183 6.13 -21.60 -0.24
N GLN A 184 7.42 -21.30 -0.33
CA GLN A 184 8.08 -21.18 -1.61
C GLN A 184 8.29 -22.55 -2.25
N TYR A 185 8.29 -22.59 -3.56
CA TYR A 185 8.65 -23.81 -4.27
C TYR A 185 10.09 -24.23 -3.95
N THR A 186 10.32 -25.53 -3.76
CA THR A 186 11.59 -26.11 -3.32
C THR A 186 12.80 -25.77 -4.20
N LYS A 187 12.57 -25.29 -5.41
CA LYS A 187 13.65 -24.86 -6.32
C LYS A 187 14.00 -23.37 -6.22
N ALA A 188 13.30 -22.65 -5.39
CA ALA A 188 13.41 -21.21 -5.31
C ALA A 188 13.84 -20.78 -3.93
N THR A 189 14.94 -21.17 -3.55
CA THR A 189 15.45 -21.01 -2.18
C THR A 189 16.43 -19.84 -2.08
N ARG A 190 16.05 -18.68 -2.60
CA ARG A 190 16.90 -17.49 -2.42
C ARG A 190 17.25 -17.27 -0.95
N ALA A 191 16.26 -17.42 -0.08
CA ALA A 191 16.49 -17.27 1.37
C ALA A 191 17.43 -18.34 1.93
N VAL A 192 17.37 -19.58 1.46
CA VAL A 192 18.23 -20.68 1.92
C VAL A 192 19.65 -20.52 1.42
N TRP A 193 19.83 -20.17 0.14
CA TRP A 193 21.16 -20.03 -0.44
C TRP A 193 21.96 -18.85 0.10
N ASN A 194 21.28 -17.80 0.50
CA ASN A 194 21.92 -16.60 1.02
C ASN A 194 22.08 -16.62 2.54
N ASN A 195 21.70 -17.71 3.19
CA ASN A 195 21.92 -17.87 4.61
C ASN A 195 23.02 -18.89 4.91
N PRO A 196 24.26 -18.45 5.09
CA PRO A 196 25.38 -19.35 5.39
C PRO A 196 25.28 -19.99 6.79
N MET A 197 24.34 -19.53 7.62
CA MET A 197 24.21 -19.99 9.02
C MET A 197 23.29 -21.20 9.15
N GLY A 198 22.49 -21.53 8.16
CA GLY A 198 21.53 -22.65 8.22
C GLY A 198 20.47 -22.52 9.32
N GLY A 199 19.86 -23.63 9.67
CA GLY A 199 18.95 -23.72 10.81
C GLY A 199 17.59 -23.05 10.61
N ALA A 200 17.12 -22.32 11.60
CA ALA A 200 15.79 -21.67 11.58
C ALA A 200 15.61 -20.66 10.45
N MET A 201 16.68 -20.27 9.81
CA MET A 201 16.65 -19.37 8.65
C MET A 201 16.43 -20.10 7.32
N GLU A 202 16.37 -21.41 7.31
CA GLU A 202 16.02 -22.22 6.13
C GLU A 202 14.52 -22.20 5.81
N TRP A 203 13.80 -21.22 6.27
CA TRP A 203 12.38 -21.11 6.05
C TRP A 203 12.10 -20.59 4.65
N ASN A 204 11.57 -21.47 3.83
CA ASN A 204 11.13 -21.17 2.47
C ASN A 204 9.74 -20.54 2.46
N PHE A 205 9.54 -19.53 3.27
CA PHE A 205 8.25 -18.87 3.39
C PHE A 205 8.35 -17.43 2.92
N TYR A 206 7.35 -17.04 2.15
CA TYR A 206 7.15 -15.68 1.72
C TYR A 206 6.06 -15.03 2.59
N PRO A 207 6.35 -13.94 3.32
CA PRO A 207 5.36 -13.33 4.17
C PRO A 207 4.28 -12.65 3.35
N GLN A 208 3.04 -12.90 3.71
CA GLN A 208 1.85 -12.33 3.09
C GLN A 208 1.04 -11.61 4.16
N ASN A 209 0.95 -10.30 4.05
CA ASN A 209 0.25 -9.47 5.00
C ASN A 209 -0.84 -8.72 4.26
N ALA A 210 -2.07 -8.86 4.73
CA ALA A 210 -3.23 -8.23 4.11
C ALA A 210 -4.24 -7.76 5.15
N ILE A 211 -5.08 -6.83 4.75
CA ILE A 211 -6.30 -6.48 5.46
C ILE A 211 -7.47 -6.89 4.58
N ILE A 212 -8.35 -7.68 5.15
CA ILE A 212 -9.56 -8.16 4.50
C ILE A 212 -10.79 -7.56 5.16
N ASP A 213 -11.85 -7.42 4.38
CA ASP A 213 -13.16 -7.06 4.89
C ASP A 213 -14.02 -8.29 5.21
N THR A 214 -15.19 -8.07 5.76
CA THR A 214 -16.12 -9.15 6.14
C THR A 214 -16.83 -9.79 4.95
N LYS A 215 -16.59 -9.32 3.75
CA LYS A 215 -17.04 -9.95 2.49
C LYS A 215 -15.95 -10.81 1.86
N GLY A 216 -14.77 -10.87 2.48
CA GLY A 216 -13.63 -11.64 2.00
C GLY A 216 -12.79 -10.92 0.95
N GLU A 217 -13.05 -9.66 0.70
CA GLU A 217 -12.26 -8.87 -0.23
C GLU A 217 -10.97 -8.37 0.43
N VAL A 218 -9.86 -8.47 -0.28
CA VAL A 218 -8.61 -7.82 0.12
C VAL A 218 -8.74 -6.32 -0.09
N ARG A 219 -8.54 -5.55 0.98
CA ARG A 219 -8.65 -4.10 0.95
C ARG A 219 -7.30 -3.41 1.18
N TRP A 220 -6.30 -4.16 1.51
CA TRP A 220 -4.91 -3.73 1.65
C TRP A 220 -4.00 -4.95 1.64
N TYR A 221 -2.82 -4.81 1.07
CA TYR A 221 -1.75 -5.79 1.21
C TYR A 221 -0.40 -5.10 1.03
N MET A 222 0.65 -5.77 1.46
CA MET A 222 2.00 -5.26 1.42
C MET A 222 2.85 -6.01 0.40
N HIS A 223 3.50 -5.26 -0.48
CA HIS A 223 4.60 -5.77 -1.29
C HIS A 223 5.87 -5.78 -0.46
N VAL A 224 6.43 -6.95 -0.24
CA VAL A 224 7.63 -7.10 0.58
C VAL A 224 8.94 -7.07 -0.23
N GLU A 225 8.88 -7.27 -1.54
CA GLU A 225 10.05 -7.30 -2.41
C GLU A 225 10.91 -6.02 -2.34
N PRO A 226 10.34 -4.82 -2.29
CA PRO A 226 11.15 -3.62 -2.15
C PRO A 226 11.82 -3.48 -0.79
N ILE A 227 11.32 -4.18 0.24
CA ILE A 227 11.81 -4.14 1.62
C ILE A 227 12.84 -5.25 1.84
N TYR A 228 12.55 -6.42 1.28
CA TYR A 228 13.39 -7.60 1.40
C TYR A 228 14.48 -7.59 0.35
N ASP A 229 15.71 -7.61 0.81
CA ASP A 229 16.86 -7.90 -0.02
C ASP A 229 17.38 -9.28 0.37
N VAL A 230 16.99 -10.28 -0.42
CA VAL A 230 17.37 -11.66 -0.17
C VAL A 230 18.85 -11.93 -0.46
N GLU A 231 19.55 -10.99 -1.06
CA GLU A 231 20.97 -11.10 -1.36
C GLU A 231 21.86 -10.60 -0.24
N THR A 232 21.31 -9.88 0.71
CA THR A 232 22.05 -9.43 1.88
C THR A 232 21.52 -10.07 3.15
N ILE A 233 22.43 -10.65 3.94
CA ILE A 233 22.10 -11.26 5.24
C ILE A 233 21.42 -10.29 6.21
N TYR A 234 21.65 -9.01 6.05
CA TYR A 234 21.08 -7.96 6.91
C TYR A 234 19.62 -7.64 6.62
N LYS A 235 19.15 -8.00 5.45
CA LYS A 235 17.78 -7.72 4.99
C LYS A 235 17.02 -8.98 4.59
N SER A 236 17.67 -10.14 4.71
CA SER A 236 17.03 -11.43 4.53
C SER A 236 16.39 -11.90 5.80
N GLY A 237 15.48 -12.83 5.69
CA GLY A 237 14.81 -13.44 6.82
C GLY A 237 13.31 -13.26 6.80
N VAL A 238 12.66 -13.87 7.76
CA VAL A 238 11.22 -13.85 7.93
C VAL A 238 10.79 -12.58 8.64
N MET A 239 9.65 -12.01 8.29
CA MET A 239 9.02 -10.96 9.10
C MET A 239 8.63 -11.53 10.47
N MET A 240 9.26 -11.05 11.51
CA MET A 240 9.03 -11.49 12.88
C MET A 240 8.24 -10.46 13.66
N GLY A 241 7.27 -10.92 14.45
CA GLY A 241 6.48 -10.04 15.29
C GLY A 241 5.66 -9.01 14.49
N PHE A 242 5.20 -9.38 13.30
CA PHE A 242 4.36 -8.51 12.48
C PHE A 242 3.06 -8.20 13.21
N GLN A 243 2.82 -6.94 13.48
CA GLN A 243 1.65 -6.49 14.22
C GLN A 243 1.31 -5.04 13.90
N GLN A 244 0.08 -4.66 14.19
CA GLN A 244 -0.33 -3.27 14.20
C GLN A 244 -0.05 -2.67 15.59
N ASP A 245 0.61 -1.52 15.62
CA ASP A 245 0.83 -0.76 16.84
C ASP A 245 -0.41 0.07 17.20
N LYS A 246 -0.45 0.61 18.42
CA LYS A 246 -1.55 1.42 18.94
C LYS A 246 -1.89 2.67 18.11
N ASP A 247 -0.94 3.18 17.35
CA ASP A 247 -1.12 4.32 16.44
C ASP A 247 -1.65 3.93 15.06
N GLY A 248 -1.95 2.64 14.84
CA GLY A 248 -2.44 2.11 13.58
C GLY A 248 -1.34 1.72 12.58
N ASN A 249 -0.09 2.05 12.87
CA ASN A 249 1.05 1.70 12.02
C ASN A 249 1.48 0.25 12.22
N ILE A 250 2.29 -0.25 11.31
CA ILE A 250 2.74 -1.66 11.29
C ILE A 250 4.19 -1.74 11.73
N THR A 251 4.50 -2.69 12.60
CA THR A 251 5.86 -2.98 13.04
C THR A 251 6.22 -4.44 12.82
N TRP A 252 7.48 -4.71 12.51
CA TRP A 252 8.05 -6.04 12.47
C TRP A 252 9.58 -5.98 12.60
N GLY A 253 10.18 -7.13 12.87
CA GLY A 253 11.62 -7.33 12.82
C GLY A 253 12.04 -8.23 11.67
N PHE A 254 13.24 -8.06 11.17
CA PHE A 254 13.86 -8.95 10.21
C PHE A 254 15.39 -8.83 10.25
N GLY A 255 16.08 -9.97 10.27
CA GLY A 255 17.52 -9.99 10.37
C GLY A 255 18.00 -9.20 11.61
N GLN A 256 18.79 -8.18 11.39
CA GLN A 256 19.31 -7.29 12.44
C GLN A 256 18.54 -5.96 12.55
N ARG A 257 17.35 -5.87 11.98
CA ARG A 257 16.59 -4.64 11.88
C ARG A 257 15.19 -4.79 12.44
N TYR A 258 14.65 -3.67 12.91
CA TYR A 258 13.25 -3.53 13.25
C TYR A 258 12.71 -2.24 12.66
N VAL A 259 11.51 -2.32 12.16
CA VAL A 259 10.94 -1.28 11.30
C VAL A 259 9.52 -0.92 11.70
N LYS A 260 9.13 0.28 11.32
CA LYS A 260 7.75 0.75 11.41
C LYS A 260 7.37 1.43 10.11
N TYR A 261 6.21 1.05 9.58
CA TYR A 261 5.63 1.59 8.36
C TYR A 261 4.20 2.04 8.63
N ASP A 262 3.76 3.08 7.95
CA ASP A 262 2.34 3.41 7.91
C ASP A 262 1.59 2.52 6.90
N LEU A 263 0.26 2.60 6.88
CA LEU A 263 -0.56 1.79 5.98
C LEU A 263 -0.44 2.21 4.51
N LEU A 264 0.11 3.37 4.20
CA LEU A 264 0.44 3.74 2.83
C LEU A 264 1.76 3.14 2.35
N GLY A 265 2.54 2.55 3.25
CA GLY A 265 3.84 1.96 2.96
C GLY A 265 5.00 2.93 3.13
N ARG A 266 4.79 4.08 3.79
CA ARG A 266 5.87 5.00 4.13
C ARG A 266 6.65 4.47 5.32
N GLU A 267 7.97 4.37 5.19
CA GLU A 267 8.85 4.01 6.29
C GLU A 267 8.89 5.13 7.33
N ILE A 268 8.51 4.82 8.56
CA ILE A 268 8.59 5.74 9.69
C ILE A 268 9.96 5.65 10.33
N TYR A 269 10.43 4.44 10.60
CA TYR A 269 11.81 4.16 10.96
C TYR A 269 12.25 2.78 10.50
N ASN A 270 13.56 2.66 10.34
CA ASN A 270 14.27 1.41 10.09
C ASN A 270 15.54 1.44 10.92
N ARG A 271 15.55 0.67 12.00
CA ARG A 271 16.60 0.69 13.01
C ARG A 271 17.34 -0.63 13.05
N ARG A 272 18.65 -0.52 13.20
CA ARG A 272 19.51 -1.67 13.42
C ARG A 272 19.58 -1.99 14.93
N LEU A 273 19.78 -3.26 15.25
CA LEU A 273 20.11 -3.66 16.60
C LEU A 273 21.38 -2.94 17.08
N PRO A 274 21.50 -2.66 18.39
CA PRO A 274 22.71 -2.07 18.95
C PRO A 274 23.96 -2.93 18.67
N ILE A 275 25.11 -2.31 18.64
CA ILE A 275 26.39 -3.00 18.46
C ILE A 275 26.55 -4.05 19.57
N GLY A 276 26.95 -5.25 19.18
CA GLY A 276 27.11 -6.39 20.07
C GLY A 276 25.95 -7.39 20.07
N TYR A 277 24.85 -7.04 19.41
CA TYR A 277 23.72 -7.95 19.20
C TYR A 277 23.69 -8.39 17.73
N ALA A 278 23.79 -9.69 17.51
CA ALA A 278 23.84 -10.22 16.15
C ALA A 278 22.46 -10.39 15.53
N ASP A 279 21.48 -10.76 16.35
CA ASP A 279 20.12 -11.06 15.90
C ASP A 279 19.15 -11.03 17.08
N PHE A 280 17.85 -11.02 16.81
CA PHE A 280 16.81 -11.29 17.79
C PHE A 280 16.00 -12.50 17.33
N SER A 281 15.42 -13.23 18.30
CA SER A 281 14.90 -14.56 18.06
C SER A 281 13.66 -14.56 17.13
N HIS A 282 12.47 -14.37 17.69
CA HIS A 282 11.24 -14.60 16.92
C HIS A 282 10.16 -13.54 17.15
N SER A 283 10.37 -12.62 18.08
CA SER A 283 9.32 -11.66 18.40
C SER A 283 9.81 -10.23 18.57
N LEU A 284 8.96 -9.34 18.14
CA LEU A 284 9.01 -7.93 18.44
C LEU A 284 7.68 -7.59 19.11
N ASP A 285 7.73 -7.10 20.32
CA ASP A 285 6.55 -6.74 21.09
C ASP A 285 6.54 -5.23 21.37
N ASN A 286 5.43 -4.57 21.09
CA ASN A 286 5.26 -3.16 21.35
C ASN A 286 4.67 -2.92 22.74
N ALA A 287 5.35 -2.12 23.54
CA ALA A 287 4.87 -1.71 24.85
C ALA A 287 3.99 -0.46 24.75
N GLN A 288 3.12 -0.28 25.74
CA GLN A 288 2.21 0.87 25.79
C GLN A 288 2.92 2.23 25.89
N ASN A 289 4.13 2.26 26.42
CA ASN A 289 4.94 3.46 26.55
C ASN A 289 5.75 3.81 25.28
N GLY A 290 5.54 3.10 24.18
CA GLY A 290 6.23 3.32 22.90
C GLY A 290 7.59 2.64 22.77
N HIS A 291 7.99 1.83 23.76
CA HIS A 291 9.19 0.99 23.66
C HIS A 291 8.87 -0.30 22.91
N SER A 292 9.87 -0.90 22.32
CA SER A 292 9.77 -2.24 21.71
C SER A 292 10.67 -3.20 22.45
N PHE A 293 10.16 -4.40 22.68
CA PHE A 293 10.93 -5.52 23.22
C PHE A 293 11.31 -6.43 22.06
N LEU A 294 12.60 -6.67 21.92
CA LEU A 294 13.16 -7.59 20.96
C LEU A 294 13.62 -8.85 21.70
N ARG A 295 13.15 -10.02 21.29
CA ARG A 295 13.51 -11.31 21.87
C ARG A 295 14.23 -12.20 20.88
#